data_0845e45d0cf22098e36bd2eaa68fc09e
#
_entry.id   0845e45d0cf22098e36bd2eaa68fc09e
#
_cell.length_a   1.000
_cell.length_b   1.000
_cell.length_c   1.000
_cell.angle_alpha   90.00
_cell.angle_beta   90.00
_cell.angle_gamma   90.00
#
_symmetry.space_group_name_H-M   'P 1'
#
loop_
_entity.id
_entity.type
_entity.pdbx_description
1 polymer ?
#
loop_
_entity_poly.entity_id
_entity_poly.type
_entity_poly.pdbx_seq_one_letter_code
_entity_poly.pdbx_strand_id
1 'polypeptide(L)'
;HGTGHGVGSFLNVHEGPQSISKNYSNVELQEGMIVSNEPGFYKNGEYGIRIENLVLVKKSDTKNFLEFETLTMFPYEENLIDKGMLNTKQKNWINNYHNTIFNNISPHISNEERVWLRKKTFNLT
;
A
#
# COMPACT_ATOMS: atom_id res chain seq x y z
N HIS A 1 -12.25 -12.25 -2.32
CA HIS A 1 -11.86 -12.11 -0.92
C HIS A 1 -12.12 -10.68 -0.41
N GLY A 2 -12.03 -10.46 0.92
CA GLY A 2 -12.00 -9.13 1.49
C GLY A 2 -10.77 -8.35 0.99
N THR A 3 -10.85 -7.04 0.89
CA THR A 3 -9.75 -6.21 0.40
C THR A 3 -8.88 -5.64 1.51
N GLY A 4 -9.17 -6.00 2.77
CA GLY A 4 -8.33 -5.63 3.90
C GLY A 4 -8.87 -6.19 5.22
N HIS A 5 -7.95 -6.37 6.16
CA HIS A 5 -8.22 -6.86 7.51
C HIS A 5 -7.39 -6.08 8.52
N GLY A 6 -7.80 -6.12 9.78
CA GLY A 6 -6.99 -5.59 10.88
C GLY A 6 -5.69 -6.37 11.05
N VAL A 7 -4.67 -5.69 11.57
CA VAL A 7 -3.35 -6.25 11.86
C VAL A 7 -3.05 -6.07 13.34
N GLY A 8 -2.71 -7.16 14.01
CA GLY A 8 -2.44 -7.17 15.44
C GLY A 8 -1.05 -6.68 15.82
N SER A 9 -0.92 -6.17 17.03
CA SER A 9 0.33 -5.60 17.57
C SER A 9 1.42 -6.64 17.85
N PHE A 10 1.05 -7.92 17.98
CA PHE A 10 1.97 -9.03 18.24
C PHE A 10 2.13 -9.98 17.05
N LEU A 11 2.27 -9.42 15.85
CA LEU A 11 2.46 -10.17 14.60
C LEU A 11 1.29 -11.08 14.23
N ASN A 12 0.12 -10.89 14.83
CA ASN A 12 -1.09 -11.57 14.39
C ASN A 12 -1.58 -10.90 13.10
N VAL A 13 -1.27 -11.51 11.98
CA VAL A 13 -1.50 -10.93 10.63
C VAL A 13 -2.97 -10.65 10.39
N HIS A 14 -3.86 -11.53 10.80
CA HIS A 14 -5.30 -11.38 10.66
C HIS A 14 -5.93 -11.16 12.03
N GLU A 15 -6.02 -9.92 12.47
CA GLU A 15 -6.63 -9.55 13.74
C GLU A 15 -7.68 -8.45 13.54
N GLY A 16 -8.94 -8.82 13.80
CA GLY A 16 -10.05 -7.87 13.80
C GLY A 16 -10.12 -7.02 15.07
N PRO A 17 -11.19 -6.23 15.23
CA PRO A 17 -12.48 -6.32 14.50
C PRO A 17 -12.57 -5.53 13.18
N GLN A 18 -11.61 -4.61 12.91
CA GLN A 18 -11.64 -3.75 11.74
C GLN A 18 -11.33 -4.49 10.43
N SER A 19 -11.91 -4.03 9.32
CA SER A 19 -11.66 -4.59 7.99
C SER A 19 -12.01 -3.61 6.86
N ILE A 20 -11.47 -3.86 5.66
CA ILE A 20 -11.92 -3.27 4.41
C ILE A 20 -12.61 -4.37 3.61
N SER A 21 -13.93 -4.31 3.52
CA SER A 21 -14.75 -5.36 2.93
C SER A 21 -16.04 -4.80 2.31
N LYS A 22 -16.59 -5.53 1.35
CA LYS A 22 -17.95 -5.27 0.83
C LYS A 22 -19.03 -5.71 1.83
N ASN A 23 -18.70 -6.59 2.75
CA ASN A 23 -19.60 -7.02 3.80
C ASN A 23 -19.72 -5.91 4.86
N TYR A 24 -20.93 -5.71 5.34
CA TYR A 24 -21.16 -4.75 6.40
C TYR A 24 -20.39 -5.15 7.67
N SER A 25 -19.70 -4.20 8.26
CA SER A 25 -19.05 -4.32 9.57
C SER A 25 -19.68 -3.32 10.54
N ASN A 26 -19.95 -3.77 11.77
CA ASN A 26 -20.42 -2.90 12.84
C ASN A 26 -19.28 -2.07 13.47
N VAL A 27 -18.04 -2.24 12.99
CA VAL A 27 -16.88 -1.55 13.53
C VAL A 27 -16.43 -0.51 12.52
N GLU A 28 -16.52 0.75 12.93
CA GLU A 28 -15.99 1.88 12.17
C GLU A 28 -14.47 1.95 12.29
N LEU A 29 -13.80 2.37 11.22
CA LEU A 29 -12.37 2.66 11.29
C LEU A 29 -12.12 3.87 12.20
N GLN A 30 -11.16 3.74 13.09
CA GLN A 30 -10.77 4.78 14.05
C GLN A 30 -9.29 5.13 13.89
N GLU A 31 -8.94 6.35 14.25
CA GLU A 31 -7.55 6.81 14.31
C GLU A 31 -6.67 5.82 15.11
N GLY A 32 -5.50 5.51 14.56
CA GLY A 32 -4.54 4.57 15.14
C GLY A 32 -4.74 3.11 14.72
N MET A 33 -5.84 2.76 14.06
CA MET A 33 -6.02 1.40 13.54
C MET A 33 -5.10 1.14 12.35
N ILE A 34 -4.54 -0.07 12.29
CA ILE A 34 -3.76 -0.56 11.15
C ILE A 34 -4.59 -1.61 10.43
N VAL A 35 -4.67 -1.47 9.12
CA VAL A 35 -5.36 -2.43 8.23
C VAL A 35 -4.49 -2.75 7.03
N SER A 36 -4.64 -3.95 6.48
CA SER A 36 -4.16 -4.24 5.12
C SER A 36 -5.07 -3.56 4.10
N ASN A 37 -4.49 -3.15 2.98
CA ASN A 37 -5.22 -2.74 1.78
C ASN A 37 -4.67 -3.57 0.64
N GLU A 38 -5.42 -4.60 0.24
CA GLU A 38 -4.91 -5.71 -0.58
C GLU A 38 -5.85 -6.10 -1.74
N PRO A 39 -6.23 -5.14 -2.59
CA PRO A 39 -7.03 -5.48 -3.77
C PRO A 39 -6.28 -6.45 -4.67
N GLY A 40 -7.00 -7.45 -5.19
CA GLY A 40 -6.45 -8.47 -6.05
C GLY A 40 -7.35 -8.82 -7.21
N PHE A 41 -6.76 -9.27 -8.29
CA PHE A 41 -7.42 -9.85 -9.45
C PHE A 41 -6.97 -11.30 -9.61
N TYR A 42 -7.91 -12.21 -9.81
CA TYR A 42 -7.63 -13.65 -9.94
C TYR A 42 -8.36 -14.18 -11.16
N LYS A 43 -7.60 -14.74 -12.10
CA LYS A 43 -8.12 -15.39 -13.30
C LYS A 43 -8.05 -16.90 -13.12
N ASN A 44 -9.21 -17.54 -13.08
CA ASN A 44 -9.30 -18.98 -12.76
C ASN A 44 -8.48 -19.83 -13.74
N GLY A 45 -7.63 -20.69 -13.20
CA GLY A 45 -6.77 -21.58 -13.98
C GLY A 45 -5.57 -20.90 -14.67
N GLU A 46 -5.36 -19.58 -14.49
CA GLU A 46 -4.28 -18.86 -15.12
C GLU A 46 -3.35 -18.18 -14.11
N TYR A 47 -3.78 -17.08 -13.49
CA TYR A 47 -2.93 -16.33 -12.54
C TYR A 47 -3.75 -15.51 -11.53
N GLY A 48 -3.08 -15.10 -10.48
CA GLY A 48 -3.55 -14.07 -9.55
C GLY A 48 -2.51 -12.98 -9.38
N ILE A 49 -2.97 -11.76 -9.18
CA ILE A 49 -2.12 -10.63 -8.84
C ILE A 49 -2.77 -9.83 -7.71
N ARG A 50 -1.98 -9.43 -6.72
CA ARG A 50 -2.38 -8.63 -5.58
C ARG A 50 -1.39 -7.51 -5.38
N ILE A 51 -1.91 -6.33 -5.06
CA ILE A 51 -1.11 -5.21 -4.56
C ILE A 51 -1.55 -4.98 -3.12
N GLU A 52 -0.62 -5.07 -2.19
CA GLU A 52 -0.90 -5.01 -0.76
C GLU A 52 -0.01 -4.03 -0.04
N ASN A 53 -0.62 -3.13 0.71
CA ASN A 53 0.06 -2.25 1.65
C ASN A 53 -0.62 -2.32 3.01
N LEU A 54 0.15 -2.24 4.07
CA LEU A 54 -0.36 -1.85 5.38
C LEU A 54 -0.60 -0.35 5.39
N VAL A 55 -1.72 0.06 5.95
CA VAL A 55 -2.09 1.47 6.09
C VAL A 55 -2.53 1.78 7.51
N LEU A 56 -2.10 2.94 7.99
CA LEU A 56 -2.51 3.52 9.26
C LEU A 56 -3.70 4.46 9.02
N VAL A 57 -4.73 4.31 9.82
CA VAL A 57 -5.86 5.26 9.86
C VAL A 57 -5.45 6.49 10.68
N LYS A 58 -5.49 7.67 10.08
CA LYS A 58 -5.19 8.94 10.76
C LYS A 58 -6.24 10.00 10.46
N LYS A 59 -6.25 11.08 11.24
CA LYS A 59 -7.05 12.25 10.94
C LYS A 59 -6.59 12.90 9.65
N SER A 60 -7.53 13.28 8.81
CA SER A 60 -7.28 14.10 7.63
C SER A 60 -7.26 15.59 8.01
N ASP A 61 -6.56 16.40 7.21
CA ASP A 61 -6.66 17.86 7.29
C ASP A 61 -8.09 18.37 6.98
N THR A 62 -8.89 17.57 6.28
CA THR A 62 -10.30 17.84 6.08
C THR A 62 -11.08 17.49 7.35
N LYS A 63 -11.76 18.50 7.93
CA LYS A 63 -12.55 18.33 9.15
C LYS A 63 -13.56 17.17 9.02
N ASN A 64 -13.61 16.31 10.03
CA ASN A 64 -14.49 15.12 10.12
C ASN A 64 -14.20 14.02 9.10
N PHE A 65 -13.00 14.00 8.50
CA PHE A 65 -12.55 12.91 7.66
C PHE A 65 -11.35 12.20 8.28
N LEU A 66 -11.21 10.91 7.95
CA LEU A 66 -10.02 10.11 8.18
C LEU A 66 -9.32 9.89 6.82
N GLU A 67 -8.05 9.62 6.86
CA GLU A 67 -7.25 9.25 5.69
C GLU A 67 -6.31 8.09 6.03
N PHE A 68 -5.76 7.48 5.00
CA PHE A 68 -4.78 6.41 5.15
C PHE A 68 -3.37 6.91 4.90
N GLU A 69 -2.46 6.58 5.82
CA GLU A 69 -1.03 6.70 5.63
C GLU A 69 -0.45 5.33 5.30
N THR A 70 0.27 5.20 4.19
CA THR A 70 0.89 3.94 3.80
C THR A 70 2.13 3.66 4.66
N LEU A 71 2.16 2.49 5.31
CA LEU A 71 3.26 2.04 6.15
C LEU A 71 4.25 1.15 5.39
N THR A 72 3.79 0.38 4.41
CA THR A 72 4.63 -0.52 3.62
C THR A 72 5.61 0.27 2.77
N MET A 73 6.91 0.00 2.93
CA MET A 73 8.01 0.65 2.21
C MET A 73 8.68 -0.33 1.24
N PHE A 74 7.92 -0.80 0.24
CA PHE A 74 8.42 -1.74 -0.77
C PHE A 74 7.99 -1.29 -2.17
N PRO A 75 8.92 -1.15 -3.14
CA PRO A 75 8.59 -0.65 -4.48
C PRO A 75 7.78 -1.66 -5.28
N TYR A 76 6.87 -1.16 -6.12
CA TYR A 76 6.14 -2.01 -7.06
C TYR A 76 7.04 -2.51 -8.17
N GLU A 77 6.76 -3.72 -8.67
CA GLU A 77 7.50 -4.30 -9.80
C GLU A 77 7.03 -3.67 -11.12
N GLU A 78 7.95 -2.97 -11.79
CA GLU A 78 7.67 -2.22 -13.02
C GLU A 78 7.09 -3.08 -14.15
N ASN A 79 7.59 -4.31 -14.29
CA ASN A 79 7.18 -5.22 -15.36
C ASN A 79 5.72 -5.70 -15.23
N LEU A 80 5.09 -5.51 -14.06
CA LEU A 80 3.70 -5.87 -13.81
C LEU A 80 2.74 -4.68 -13.97
N ILE A 81 3.24 -3.51 -14.35
CA ILE A 81 2.44 -2.29 -14.49
C ILE A 81 2.22 -1.96 -15.97
N ASP A 82 0.97 -2.02 -16.42
CA ASP A 82 0.59 -1.45 -17.72
C ASP A 82 0.47 0.07 -17.60
N LYS A 83 1.55 0.75 -18.00
CA LYS A 83 1.65 2.22 -17.91
C LYS A 83 0.62 2.95 -18.78
N GLY A 84 0.15 2.29 -19.85
CA GLY A 84 -0.85 2.83 -20.76
C GLY A 84 -2.25 2.93 -20.14
N MET A 85 -2.52 2.08 -19.15
CA MET A 85 -3.79 2.09 -18.42
C MET A 85 -3.85 3.13 -17.29
N LEU A 86 -2.72 3.73 -16.92
CA LEU A 86 -2.65 4.67 -15.81
C LEU A 86 -2.87 6.12 -16.28
N ASN A 87 -3.76 6.83 -15.59
CA ASN A 87 -3.88 8.27 -15.75
C ASN A 87 -2.78 9.03 -15.00
N THR A 88 -2.63 10.32 -15.26
CA THR A 88 -1.60 11.18 -14.66
C THR A 88 -1.65 11.18 -13.13
N LYS A 89 -2.84 11.18 -12.52
CA LYS A 89 -3.00 11.16 -11.06
C LYS A 89 -2.45 9.86 -10.45
N GLN A 90 -2.72 8.72 -11.10
CA GLN A 90 -2.23 7.42 -10.67
C GLN A 90 -0.70 7.30 -10.83
N LYS A 91 -0.16 7.76 -11.95
CA LYS A 91 1.31 7.81 -12.16
C LYS A 91 1.99 8.68 -11.11
N ASN A 92 1.47 9.87 -10.83
CA ASN A 92 1.99 10.75 -9.79
C ASN A 92 1.93 10.12 -8.40
N TRP A 93 0.87 9.38 -8.09
CA TRP A 93 0.77 8.67 -6.82
C TRP A 93 1.88 7.61 -6.67
N ILE A 94 2.11 6.79 -7.69
CA ILE A 94 3.20 5.79 -7.70
C ILE A 94 4.56 6.46 -7.58
N ASN A 95 4.80 7.54 -8.33
CA ASN A 95 6.06 8.27 -8.27
C ASN A 95 6.32 8.85 -6.88
N ASN A 96 5.32 9.44 -6.24
CA ASN A 96 5.43 9.94 -4.87
C ASN A 96 5.69 8.81 -3.88
N TYR A 97 4.99 7.68 -4.01
CA TYR A 97 5.22 6.50 -3.19
C TYR A 97 6.64 5.97 -3.33
N HIS A 98 7.17 5.81 -4.54
CA HIS A 98 8.54 5.38 -4.80
C HIS A 98 9.57 6.38 -4.25
N ASN A 99 9.33 7.69 -4.39
CA ASN A 99 10.20 8.71 -3.79
C ASN A 99 10.20 8.63 -2.27
N THR A 100 9.06 8.41 -1.64
CA THR A 100 8.96 8.21 -0.18
C THR A 100 9.77 6.99 0.27
N ILE A 101 9.63 5.86 -0.43
CA ILE A 101 10.43 4.65 -0.14
C ILE A 101 11.93 4.96 -0.24
N PHE A 102 12.35 5.55 -1.35
CA PHE A 102 13.77 5.84 -1.55
C PHE A 102 14.32 6.76 -0.46
N ASN A 103 13.61 7.83 -0.14
CA ASN A 103 14.06 8.82 0.84
C ASN A 103 14.15 8.23 2.25
N ASN A 104 13.22 7.35 2.62
CA ASN A 104 13.19 6.75 3.95
C ASN A 104 14.18 5.59 4.10
N ILE A 105 14.38 4.79 3.07
CA ILE A 105 15.20 3.56 3.16
C ILE A 105 16.66 3.82 2.79
N SER A 106 16.94 4.67 1.79
CA SER A 106 18.29 4.87 1.28
C SER A 106 19.33 5.33 2.32
N PRO A 107 18.99 6.07 3.40
CA PRO A 107 19.96 6.44 4.44
C PRO A 107 20.44 5.26 5.29
N HIS A 108 19.70 4.15 5.30
CA HIS A 108 19.90 3.00 6.20
C HIS A 108 20.54 1.78 5.52
N ILE A 109 20.91 1.90 4.25
CA ILE A 109 21.44 0.80 3.44
C ILE A 109 22.79 1.16 2.81
N SER A 110 23.55 0.17 2.35
CA SER A 110 24.83 0.35 1.68
C SER A 110 24.71 1.12 0.35
N ASN A 111 25.83 1.60 -0.18
CA ASN A 111 25.83 2.29 -1.47
C ASN A 111 25.39 1.39 -2.63
N GLU A 112 25.74 0.12 -2.60
CA GLU A 112 25.34 -0.86 -3.62
C GLU A 112 23.83 -1.09 -3.60
N GLU A 113 23.25 -1.32 -2.41
CA GLU A 113 21.80 -1.46 -2.22
C GLU A 113 21.04 -0.18 -2.58
N ARG A 114 21.62 0.99 -2.33
CA ARG A 114 21.03 2.28 -2.72
C ARG A 114 20.92 2.42 -4.24
N VAL A 115 21.95 1.98 -4.98
CA VAL A 115 21.91 1.97 -6.46
C VAL A 115 20.82 1.02 -6.94
N TRP A 116 20.70 -0.17 -6.34
CA TRP A 116 19.63 -1.12 -6.64
C TRP A 116 18.25 -0.52 -6.30
N LEU A 117 18.08 0.05 -5.09
CA LEU A 117 16.82 0.66 -4.67
C LEU A 117 16.41 1.80 -5.61
N ARG A 118 17.35 2.63 -6.07
CA ARG A 118 17.06 3.70 -7.03
C ARG A 118 16.49 3.17 -8.35
N LYS A 119 16.98 2.03 -8.82
CA LYS A 119 16.43 1.38 -10.02
C LYS A 119 15.03 0.84 -9.78
N LYS A 120 14.76 0.32 -8.57
CA LYS A 120 13.45 -0.22 -8.20
C LYS A 120 12.41 0.85 -7.85
N THR A 121 12.84 2.04 -7.44
CA THR A 121 11.99 3.22 -7.22
C THR A 121 11.98 4.13 -8.46
N PHE A 122 11.72 3.53 -9.62
CA PHE A 122 11.63 4.23 -10.90
C PHE A 122 10.49 5.24 -10.94
N ASN A 123 10.58 6.21 -11.85
CA ASN A 123 9.48 7.13 -12.14
C ASN A 123 8.73 6.70 -13.40
N LEU A 124 7.42 6.67 -13.30
CA LEU A 124 6.52 6.49 -14.45
C LEU A 124 6.40 7.83 -15.21
N THR A 125 6.69 7.79 -16.48
CA THR A 125 6.47 8.89 -17.43
C THR A 125 5.13 8.74 -18.16
#